data_ea5db43ff34751f37c372e07ac9803f3
#
_entry.id   ea5db43ff34751f37c372e07ac9803f3
#
_cell.length_a   1.000
_cell.length_b   1.000
_cell.length_c   1.000
_cell.angle_alpha   90.00
_cell.angle_beta   90.00
_cell.angle_gamma   90.00
#
_symmetry.space_group_name_H-M   'P 1'
#
loop_
_entity.id
_entity.type
_entity.pdbx_description
1 polymer ?
#
loop_
_entity_poly.entity_id
_entity_poly.type
_entity_poly.pdbx_seq_one_letter_code
_entity_poly.pdbx_strand_id
1 'polypeptide(L)'
;MHSISFIKQNEFELWNELWQKYLKFYQTSLPDSVTKVTWERIMEPEQNIFSFGVYWAADGTKELVGFTNFLYHSSTWSEQGYCYLEDLYVEERFRGKGFGRLLIEAVWDDCLRKGVKRLYWKTQDNNRIARIMYDKVAKQSGFIEYEIEV
;
A
#
# COMPACT_ATOMS: atom_id res chain seq x y z
N MET A 1 -15.04 -5.18 -13.99
CA MET A 1 -13.77 -4.69 -14.58
C MET A 1 -13.01 -3.87 -13.55
N HIS A 2 -11.73 -4.09 -13.44
CA HIS A 2 -10.90 -3.38 -12.47
C HIS A 2 -10.01 -2.32 -13.13
N SER A 3 -9.59 -1.34 -12.36
CA SER A 3 -8.58 -0.36 -12.74
C SER A 3 -7.77 0.07 -11.52
N ILE A 4 -6.54 0.52 -11.76
CA ILE A 4 -5.68 1.03 -10.70
C ILE A 4 -5.24 2.44 -11.06
N SER A 5 -5.35 3.35 -10.10
CA SER A 5 -4.90 4.74 -10.25
C SER A 5 -4.58 5.34 -8.89
N PHE A 6 -3.86 6.47 -8.89
CA PHE A 6 -3.68 7.24 -7.67
C PHE A 6 -5.03 7.65 -7.06
N ILE A 7 -5.13 7.58 -5.75
CA ILE A 7 -6.31 8.06 -5.02
C ILE A 7 -6.37 9.56 -5.14
N LYS A 8 -7.58 10.08 -5.40
CA LYS A 8 -7.80 11.50 -5.68
C LYS A 8 -8.19 12.28 -4.43
N GLN A 9 -7.98 13.57 -4.48
CA GLN A 9 -8.25 14.46 -3.35
C GLN A 9 -9.72 14.42 -2.87
N ASN A 10 -10.66 14.20 -3.77
CA ASN A 10 -12.09 14.10 -3.43
C ASN A 10 -12.52 12.72 -2.95
N GLU A 11 -11.59 11.81 -2.74
CA GLU A 11 -11.88 10.42 -2.35
C GLU A 11 -11.52 10.10 -0.90
N PHE A 12 -11.36 11.11 -0.06
CA PHE A 12 -10.97 10.88 1.34
C PHE A 12 -11.91 9.90 2.05
N GLU A 13 -13.21 10.08 1.91
CA GLU A 13 -14.17 9.23 2.63
C GLU A 13 -14.09 7.78 2.19
N LEU A 14 -13.92 7.54 0.89
CA LEU A 14 -13.76 6.19 0.34
C LEU A 14 -12.48 5.54 0.85
N TRP A 15 -11.36 6.29 0.79
CA TRP A 15 -10.08 5.81 1.28
C TRP A 15 -10.13 5.56 2.79
N ASN A 16 -10.69 6.49 3.56
CA ASN A 16 -10.74 6.38 5.02
C ASN A 16 -11.58 5.18 5.47
N GLU A 17 -12.66 4.85 4.76
CA GLU A 17 -13.44 3.66 5.06
C GLU A 17 -12.57 2.39 4.99
N LEU A 18 -11.77 2.25 3.93
CA LEU A 18 -10.86 1.12 3.79
C LEU A 18 -9.69 1.20 4.79
N TRP A 19 -9.19 2.41 5.05
CA TRP A 19 -8.13 2.64 6.03
C TRP A 19 -8.54 2.17 7.42
N GLN A 20 -9.76 2.50 7.87
CA GLN A 20 -10.27 2.05 9.15
C GLN A 20 -10.45 0.52 9.20
N LYS A 21 -10.89 -0.09 8.10
CA LYS A 21 -10.98 -1.54 8.00
C LYS A 21 -9.61 -2.21 8.06
N TYR A 22 -8.62 -1.62 7.43
CA TYR A 22 -7.24 -2.09 7.47
C TYR A 22 -6.69 -2.05 8.91
N LEU A 23 -6.88 -0.94 9.62
CA LEU A 23 -6.46 -0.83 11.01
C LEU A 23 -7.15 -1.87 11.90
N LYS A 24 -8.44 -2.08 11.70
CA LYS A 24 -9.20 -3.09 12.43
C LYS A 24 -8.69 -4.50 12.15
N PHE A 25 -8.32 -4.79 10.91
CA PHE A 25 -7.73 -6.08 10.54
C PHE A 25 -6.47 -6.36 11.36
N TYR A 26 -5.66 -5.35 11.62
CA TYR A 26 -4.47 -5.46 12.48
C TYR A 26 -4.78 -5.26 13.96
N GLN A 27 -6.07 -5.24 14.35
CA GLN A 27 -6.51 -5.10 15.74
C GLN A 27 -5.95 -3.85 16.40
N THR A 28 -5.89 -2.76 15.65
CA THR A 28 -5.37 -1.49 16.12
C THR A 28 -6.31 -0.34 15.76
N SER A 29 -6.08 0.79 16.39
CA SER A 29 -6.71 2.06 16.05
C SER A 29 -5.67 3.16 16.16
N LEU A 30 -5.86 4.22 15.41
CA LEU A 30 -5.00 5.40 15.45
C LEU A 30 -5.84 6.62 15.77
N PRO A 31 -5.28 7.62 16.46
CA PRO A 31 -5.99 8.89 16.62
C PRO A 31 -6.38 9.49 15.28
N ASP A 32 -7.53 10.18 15.24
CA ASP A 32 -7.99 10.83 14.02
C ASP A 32 -6.98 11.81 13.46
N SER A 33 -6.18 12.44 14.32
CA SER A 33 -5.11 13.34 13.89
C SER A 33 -4.04 12.65 13.04
N VAL A 34 -3.73 11.39 13.33
CA VAL A 34 -2.77 10.60 12.53
C VAL A 34 -3.35 10.33 11.13
N THR A 35 -4.60 9.89 11.06
CA THR A 35 -5.28 9.64 9.78
C THR A 35 -5.33 10.92 8.94
N LYS A 36 -5.66 12.05 9.55
CA LYS A 36 -5.71 13.35 8.86
C LYS A 36 -4.34 13.73 8.28
N VAL A 37 -3.30 13.63 9.09
CA VAL A 37 -1.94 13.96 8.65
C VAL A 37 -1.48 13.00 7.55
N THR A 38 -1.78 11.72 7.68
CA THR A 38 -1.47 10.72 6.66
C THR A 38 -2.11 11.08 5.32
N TRP A 39 -3.40 11.43 5.34
CA TRP A 39 -4.11 11.83 4.14
C TRP A 39 -3.52 13.10 3.52
N GLU A 40 -3.23 14.11 4.33
CA GLU A 40 -2.62 15.35 3.87
C GLU A 40 -1.27 15.10 3.19
N ARG A 41 -0.46 14.19 3.76
CA ARG A 41 0.83 13.80 3.18
C ARG A 41 0.66 13.05 1.86
N ILE A 42 -0.31 12.16 1.77
CA ILE A 42 -0.58 11.43 0.52
C ILE A 42 -0.97 12.41 -0.59
N MET A 43 -1.72 13.47 -0.27
CA MET A 43 -2.15 14.46 -1.25
C MET A 43 -1.07 15.49 -1.59
N GLU A 44 0.03 15.52 -0.85
CA GLU A 44 1.14 16.45 -1.08
C GLU A 44 2.31 15.74 -1.74
N PRO A 45 2.55 15.96 -3.07
CA PRO A 45 3.58 15.19 -3.79
C PRO A 45 4.99 15.32 -3.21
N GLU A 46 5.30 16.43 -2.55
CA GLU A 46 6.63 16.65 -1.98
C GLU A 46 6.92 15.80 -0.75
N GLN A 47 5.90 15.19 -0.16
CA GLN A 47 6.07 14.31 1.00
C GLN A 47 6.60 12.92 0.63
N ASN A 48 6.64 12.58 -0.66
CA ASN A 48 7.09 11.28 -1.15
C ASN A 48 6.27 10.09 -0.62
N ILE A 49 5.03 10.33 -0.24
CA ILE A 49 4.07 9.30 0.17
C ILE A 49 2.92 9.30 -0.82
N PHE A 50 2.57 8.12 -1.31
CA PHE A 50 1.58 7.97 -2.37
C PHE A 50 0.61 6.85 -2.03
N SER A 51 -0.57 6.88 -2.64
CA SER A 51 -1.55 5.82 -2.49
C SER A 51 -2.16 5.48 -3.86
N PHE A 52 -2.08 4.20 -4.23
CA PHE A 52 -2.85 3.65 -5.34
C PHE A 52 -4.12 3.01 -4.80
N GLY A 53 -5.20 3.19 -5.53
CA GLY A 53 -6.43 2.47 -5.30
C GLY A 53 -6.71 1.48 -6.41
N VAL A 54 -7.31 0.34 -6.07
CA VAL A 54 -7.93 -0.55 -7.06
C VAL A 54 -9.43 -0.34 -7.02
N TYR A 55 -10.01 -0.13 -8.20
CA TYR A 55 -11.41 0.18 -8.37
C TYR A 55 -12.08 -0.94 -9.14
N TRP A 56 -13.28 -1.29 -8.71
CA TRP A 56 -14.14 -2.23 -9.44
C TRP A 56 -15.30 -1.48 -10.06
N ALA A 57 -15.50 -1.66 -11.34
CA ALA A 57 -16.60 -1.04 -12.07
C ALA A 57 -17.57 -2.12 -12.55
N ALA A 58 -18.84 -1.97 -12.19
CA ALA A 58 -19.93 -2.84 -12.61
C ALA A 58 -21.24 -2.04 -12.62
N ASP A 59 -22.09 -2.31 -13.60
CA ASP A 59 -23.45 -1.74 -13.69
C ASP A 59 -23.47 -0.20 -13.57
N GLY A 60 -22.49 0.46 -14.19
CA GLY A 60 -22.39 1.92 -14.19
C GLY A 60 -21.86 2.52 -12.91
N THR A 61 -21.51 1.73 -11.92
CA THR A 61 -20.90 2.19 -10.66
C THR A 61 -19.42 1.82 -10.60
N LYS A 62 -18.65 2.65 -9.92
CA LYS A 62 -17.22 2.45 -9.70
C LYS A 62 -16.96 2.53 -8.21
N GLU A 63 -16.34 1.49 -7.66
CA GLU A 63 -16.14 1.33 -6.22
C GLU A 63 -14.65 1.17 -5.92
N LEU A 64 -14.16 1.86 -4.89
CA LEU A 64 -12.81 1.65 -4.38
C LEU A 64 -12.81 0.41 -3.51
N VAL A 65 -12.07 -0.62 -3.89
CA VAL A 65 -12.11 -1.94 -3.22
C VAL A 65 -10.79 -2.36 -2.60
N GLY A 66 -9.75 -1.55 -2.76
CA GLY A 66 -8.46 -1.80 -2.13
C GLY A 66 -7.52 -0.63 -2.33
N PHE A 67 -6.45 -0.59 -1.54
CA PHE A 67 -5.44 0.45 -1.65
C PHE A 67 -4.08 -0.07 -1.22
N THR A 68 -3.04 0.65 -1.61
CA THR A 68 -1.69 0.49 -1.07
C THR A 68 -1.08 1.86 -0.87
N ASN A 69 -0.52 2.08 0.33
CA ASN A 69 0.28 3.26 0.62
C ASN A 69 1.75 2.90 0.49
N PHE A 70 2.49 3.72 -0.21
CA PHE A 70 3.91 3.48 -0.40
C PHE A 70 4.67 4.80 -0.36
N LEU A 71 5.95 4.72 -0.04
CA LEU A 71 6.78 5.92 0.10
C LEU A 71 8.18 5.68 -0.44
N TYR A 72 8.80 6.76 -0.87
CA TYR A 72 10.19 6.76 -1.30
C TYR A 72 11.05 7.40 -0.23
N HIS A 73 12.18 6.78 0.08
CA HIS A 73 13.11 7.32 1.05
C HIS A 73 14.55 7.23 0.54
N SER A 74 15.37 8.12 1.03
CA SER A 74 16.80 8.10 0.74
C SER A 74 17.45 6.84 1.30
N SER A 75 18.51 6.40 0.66
CA SER A 75 19.31 5.27 1.12
C SER A 75 20.78 5.61 0.97
N THR A 76 21.58 5.16 1.90
CA THR A 76 23.04 5.29 1.78
C THR A 76 23.63 4.35 0.72
N TRP A 77 22.82 3.42 0.20
CA TRP A 77 23.25 2.40 -0.75
C TRP A 77 22.74 2.65 -2.17
N SER A 78 22.00 3.71 -2.40
CA SER A 78 21.42 4.01 -3.73
C SER A 78 21.24 5.50 -3.93
N GLU A 79 21.60 5.99 -5.10
CA GLU A 79 21.39 7.39 -5.46
C GLU A 79 19.93 7.76 -5.56
N GLN A 80 19.06 6.83 -6.02
CA GLN A 80 17.65 7.06 -6.20
C GLN A 80 16.81 6.67 -4.96
N GLY A 81 17.47 6.11 -3.93
CA GLY A 81 16.77 5.66 -2.74
C GLY A 81 15.99 4.35 -2.94
N TYR A 82 15.11 4.06 -2.01
CA TYR A 82 14.28 2.85 -2.01
C TYR A 82 12.81 3.20 -1.90
N CYS A 83 11.96 2.27 -2.29
CA CYS A 83 10.52 2.36 -2.10
C CYS A 83 10.09 1.38 -1.01
N TYR A 84 9.37 1.88 -0.02
CA TYR A 84 8.76 1.07 1.03
C TYR A 84 7.25 1.04 0.79
N LEU A 85 6.71 -0.16 0.56
CA LEU A 85 5.28 -0.40 0.51
C LEU A 85 4.82 -0.66 1.94
N GLU A 86 4.16 0.33 2.53
CA GLU A 86 3.85 0.28 3.96
C GLU A 86 2.54 -0.41 4.26
N ASP A 87 1.50 -0.11 3.50
CA ASP A 87 0.16 -0.63 3.73
C ASP A 87 -0.41 -1.25 2.46
N LEU A 88 -1.08 -2.38 2.60
CA LEU A 88 -1.76 -3.07 1.50
C LEU A 88 -3.04 -3.68 2.04
N TYR A 89 -4.18 -3.30 1.47
CA TYR A 89 -5.47 -3.80 1.89
C TYR A 89 -6.41 -3.99 0.71
N VAL A 90 -7.11 -5.10 0.71
CA VAL A 90 -8.19 -5.39 -0.24
C VAL A 90 -9.42 -5.74 0.57
N GLU A 91 -10.56 -5.14 0.23
CA GLU A 91 -11.86 -5.43 0.83
C GLU A 91 -12.11 -6.94 0.83
N GLU A 92 -12.61 -7.48 1.93
CA GLU A 92 -12.74 -8.93 2.13
C GLU A 92 -13.46 -9.63 0.98
N ARG A 93 -14.58 -9.08 0.53
CA ARG A 93 -15.38 -9.67 -0.58
C ARG A 93 -14.67 -9.67 -1.93
N PHE A 94 -13.58 -8.94 -2.06
CA PHE A 94 -12.78 -8.86 -3.30
C PHE A 94 -11.44 -9.60 -3.19
N ARG A 95 -11.17 -10.28 -2.09
CA ARG A 95 -9.96 -11.07 -1.92
C ARG A 95 -9.98 -12.34 -2.77
N GLY A 96 -8.79 -12.88 -3.04
CA GLY A 96 -8.65 -14.07 -3.88
C GLY A 96 -8.82 -13.82 -5.38
N LYS A 97 -8.88 -12.56 -5.80
CA LYS A 97 -9.05 -12.15 -7.21
C LYS A 97 -7.78 -11.54 -7.81
N GLY A 98 -6.68 -11.53 -7.06
CA GLY A 98 -5.40 -11.00 -7.54
C GLY A 98 -5.23 -9.49 -7.38
N PHE A 99 -6.13 -8.79 -6.70
CA PHE A 99 -6.04 -7.33 -6.58
C PHE A 99 -4.86 -6.86 -5.74
N GLY A 100 -4.51 -7.60 -4.69
CA GLY A 100 -3.31 -7.28 -3.90
C GLY A 100 -2.04 -7.35 -4.74
N ARG A 101 -1.92 -8.36 -5.57
CA ARG A 101 -0.80 -8.49 -6.50
C ARG A 101 -0.76 -7.35 -7.52
N LEU A 102 -1.91 -6.98 -8.06
CA LEU A 102 -1.99 -5.88 -9.02
C LEU A 102 -1.56 -4.56 -8.40
N LEU A 103 -1.90 -4.33 -7.12
CA LEU A 103 -1.43 -3.14 -6.40
C LEU A 103 0.09 -3.14 -6.25
N ILE A 104 0.68 -4.27 -5.87
CA ILE A 104 2.14 -4.40 -5.78
C ILE A 104 2.79 -4.13 -7.14
N GLU A 105 2.25 -4.71 -8.21
CA GLU A 105 2.77 -4.51 -9.56
C GLU A 105 2.68 -3.05 -10.00
N ALA A 106 1.62 -2.33 -9.62
CA ALA A 106 1.49 -0.90 -9.90
C ALA A 106 2.60 -0.09 -9.21
N VAL A 107 2.91 -0.42 -7.95
CA VAL A 107 4.01 0.22 -7.23
C VAL A 107 5.35 -0.12 -7.87
N TRP A 108 5.54 -1.37 -8.27
CA TRP A 108 6.74 -1.80 -9.00
C TRP A 108 6.94 -1.00 -10.28
N ASP A 109 5.89 -0.83 -11.08
CA ASP A 109 5.94 -0.02 -12.30
C ASP A 109 6.33 1.44 -11.99
N ASP A 110 5.79 2.01 -10.91
CA ASP A 110 6.17 3.37 -10.49
C ASP A 110 7.64 3.45 -10.11
N CYS A 111 8.16 2.45 -9.41
CA CYS A 111 9.58 2.32 -9.08
C CYS A 111 10.45 2.28 -10.35
N LEU A 112 10.04 1.51 -11.35
CA LEU A 112 10.76 1.40 -12.61
C LEU A 112 10.84 2.76 -13.32
N ARG A 113 9.74 3.51 -13.35
CA ARG A 113 9.72 4.84 -13.95
C ARG A 113 10.64 5.82 -13.24
N LYS A 114 10.77 5.69 -11.92
CA LYS A 114 11.61 6.58 -11.09
C LYS A 114 13.06 6.12 -10.99
N GLY A 115 13.39 4.96 -11.54
CA GLY A 115 14.76 4.42 -11.46
C GLY A 115 15.13 3.88 -10.10
N VAL A 116 14.15 3.66 -9.23
CA VAL A 116 14.37 3.10 -7.89
C VAL A 116 14.67 1.60 -8.03
N LYS A 117 15.71 1.14 -7.32
CA LYS A 117 16.24 -0.22 -7.50
C LYS A 117 15.74 -1.22 -6.47
N ARG A 118 15.03 -0.77 -5.45
CA ARG A 118 14.52 -1.68 -4.41
C ARG A 118 13.13 -1.26 -3.98
N LEU A 119 12.21 -2.22 -4.07
CA LEU A 119 10.86 -2.15 -3.51
C LEU A 119 10.78 -3.25 -2.46
N TYR A 120 10.38 -2.91 -1.25
CA TYR A 120 10.31 -3.87 -0.14
C TYR A 120 9.11 -3.61 0.75
N TRP A 121 8.70 -4.64 1.48
CA TRP A 121 7.62 -4.55 2.45
C TRP A 121 7.83 -5.54 3.57
N LYS A 122 7.06 -5.39 4.63
CA LYS A 122 7.08 -6.27 5.80
C LYS A 122 5.70 -6.94 5.95
N THR A 123 5.69 -8.10 6.54
CA THR A 123 4.48 -8.80 6.93
C THR A 123 4.76 -9.57 8.21
N GLN A 124 3.69 -9.87 8.96
CA GLN A 124 3.83 -10.76 10.09
C GLN A 124 4.23 -12.16 9.61
N ASP A 125 5.15 -12.81 10.32
CA ASP A 125 5.67 -14.12 9.92
C ASP A 125 4.58 -15.20 9.88
N ASN A 126 3.51 -15.05 10.65
CA ASN A 126 2.37 -15.97 10.69
C ASN A 126 1.27 -15.62 9.69
N ASN A 127 1.43 -14.57 8.89
CA ASN A 127 0.45 -14.19 7.85
C ASN A 127 0.62 -15.09 6.64
N ARG A 128 0.18 -16.34 6.75
CA ARG A 128 0.44 -17.40 5.75
C ARG A 128 -0.20 -17.11 4.40
N ILE A 129 -1.44 -16.62 4.42
CA ILE A 129 -2.18 -16.35 3.17
C ILE A 129 -1.47 -15.28 2.34
N ALA A 130 -1.09 -14.17 2.97
CA ALA A 130 -0.36 -13.10 2.28
C ALA A 130 1.02 -13.58 1.79
N ARG A 131 1.73 -14.37 2.62
CA ARG A 131 3.06 -14.86 2.26
C ARG A 131 3.05 -15.80 1.06
N ILE A 132 1.99 -16.57 0.86
CA ILE A 132 1.85 -17.39 -0.36
C ILE A 132 1.91 -16.51 -1.60
N MET A 133 1.19 -15.39 -1.60
CA MET A 133 1.21 -14.46 -2.73
C MET A 133 2.57 -13.74 -2.83
N TYR A 134 3.12 -13.30 -1.69
CA TYR A 134 4.41 -12.61 -1.68
C TYR A 134 5.54 -13.48 -2.23
N ASP A 135 5.56 -14.76 -1.88
CA ASP A 135 6.56 -15.70 -2.38
C ASP A 135 6.51 -15.90 -3.91
N LYS A 136 5.35 -15.62 -4.52
CA LYS A 136 5.19 -15.69 -5.98
C LYS A 136 5.71 -14.46 -6.71
N VAL A 137 5.73 -13.30 -6.05
CA VAL A 137 6.08 -12.02 -6.70
C VAL A 137 7.43 -11.47 -6.26
N ALA A 138 7.97 -11.97 -5.15
CA ALA A 138 9.21 -11.46 -4.57
C ALA A 138 9.95 -12.59 -3.86
N LYS A 139 11.06 -12.26 -3.23
CA LYS A 139 11.78 -13.19 -2.38
C LYS A 139 11.95 -12.59 -0.99
N GLN A 140 11.95 -13.42 0.02
CA GLN A 140 12.27 -13.01 1.37
C GLN A 140 13.75 -12.61 1.42
N SER A 141 14.05 -11.41 1.95
CA SER A 141 15.39 -10.83 1.89
C SER A 141 16.41 -11.53 2.77
N GLY A 142 15.97 -12.24 3.79
CA GLY A 142 16.85 -12.81 4.81
C GLY A 142 17.18 -11.87 5.95
N PHE A 143 16.80 -10.59 5.86
CA PHE A 143 16.94 -9.65 6.96
C PHE A 143 15.73 -9.74 7.89
N ILE A 144 15.97 -9.64 9.20
CA ILE A 144 14.91 -9.54 10.19
C ILE A 144 14.90 -8.13 10.77
N GLU A 145 13.75 -7.73 11.29
CA GLU A 145 13.55 -6.39 11.85
C GLU A 145 13.74 -6.42 13.36
N TYR A 146 14.40 -5.41 13.88
CA TYR A 146 14.44 -5.11 15.32
C TYR A 146 13.84 -3.73 15.50
N GLU A 147 13.08 -3.53 16.57
CA GLU A 147 12.51 -2.22 16.87
C GLU A 147 12.70 -1.85 18.35
N ILE A 148 12.80 -0.55 18.59
CA ILE A 148 12.75 0.02 19.93
C ILE A 148 11.59 1.01 19.93
N GLU A 149 10.65 0.79 20.81
CA GLU A 149 9.55 1.74 20.97
C GLU A 149 10.04 2.97 21.71
N VAL A 150 9.80 4.15 21.15
CA VAL A 150 10.27 5.43 21.68
C VAL A 150 9.15 6.36 22.07
#